data_f1447b154f974b6be9dfefa5dd0f8f2d
#
_entry.id   f1447b154f974b6be9dfefa5dd0f8f2d
#
_cell.length_a   1.000
_cell.length_b   1.000
_cell.length_c   1.000
_cell.angle_alpha   90.00
_cell.angle_beta   90.00
_cell.angle_gamma   90.00
#
_symmetry.space_group_name_H-M   'P 1'
#
loop_
_entity.id
_entity.type
_entity.pdbx_description
1 polymer ?
#
loop_
_entity_poly.entity_id
_entity_poly.type
_entity_poly.pdbx_seq_one_letter_code
_entity_poly.pdbx_strand_id
1 'polypeptide(L)'
;MLQRIYGTAWKNQDDLKKYLNMLEEAEKRDHRALGKQLDLFHFQEEAPGAVFWHPQGWTIFQNLINYMRKKQDEAGYLEINTPDILDKSLWQRSGHLDKFGDNMFTTITEDKKEYAIKPMNCPGGIQVFRQGLRSYRELPYKIAEFGKVHRYEPSGALHGLMRVRAFTQDDAHIFCTEQQIEQECIKLCNLITNIYKDFGIDQIVITGVSRFTYCLNPCRVVNMGDCWKRRTRNIEFFDTKELLFLL
;
A
#
# COMPACT_ATOMS: atom_id res chain seq x y z
N MET A 1 18.26 -15.36 38.14
CA MET A 1 17.53 -15.53 36.85
C MET A 1 16.40 -14.51 36.86
N LEU A 2 16.34 -13.60 35.87
CA LEU A 2 15.26 -12.63 35.77
C LEU A 2 14.10 -13.25 34.99
N GLN A 3 12.90 -13.21 35.54
CA GLN A 3 11.67 -13.61 34.87
C GLN A 3 10.90 -12.36 34.40
N ARG A 4 10.37 -12.38 33.19
CA ARG A 4 9.55 -11.30 32.62
C ARG A 4 8.11 -11.80 32.49
N ILE A 5 7.20 -11.12 33.17
CA ILE A 5 5.77 -11.45 33.15
C ILE A 5 5.07 -10.41 32.29
N TYR A 6 4.30 -10.89 31.32
CA TYR A 6 3.44 -10.06 30.47
C TYR A 6 1.99 -10.27 30.90
N GLY A 7 1.25 -9.19 30.99
CA GLY A 7 -0.14 -9.24 31.37
C GLY A 7 -0.94 -8.07 30.79
N THR A 8 -2.25 -8.17 30.89
CA THR A 8 -3.19 -7.12 30.50
C THR A 8 -4.18 -6.89 31.64
N ALA A 9 -4.66 -5.66 31.78
CA ALA A 9 -5.64 -5.29 32.82
C ALA A 9 -6.91 -4.75 32.17
N TRP A 10 -8.06 -5.17 32.71
CA TRP A 10 -9.38 -4.83 32.18
C TRP A 10 -10.29 -4.32 33.30
N LYS A 11 -11.29 -3.51 32.94
CA LYS A 11 -12.21 -2.90 33.91
C LYS A 11 -13.06 -3.93 34.64
N ASN A 12 -13.42 -5.01 34.00
CA ASN A 12 -14.24 -6.08 34.52
C ASN A 12 -13.94 -7.43 33.84
N GLN A 13 -14.54 -8.50 34.38
CA GLN A 13 -14.36 -9.86 33.92
C GLN A 13 -14.91 -10.09 32.48
N ASP A 14 -16.00 -9.39 32.14
CA ASP A 14 -16.63 -9.55 30.83
C ASP A 14 -15.77 -8.96 29.71
N ASP A 15 -15.14 -7.82 29.95
CA ASP A 15 -14.20 -7.22 28.98
C ASP A 15 -12.95 -8.09 28.81
N LEU A 16 -12.43 -8.66 29.89
CA LEU A 16 -11.33 -9.63 29.81
C LEU A 16 -11.74 -10.86 28.99
N LYS A 17 -12.93 -11.41 29.22
CA LYS A 17 -13.44 -12.58 28.49
C LYS A 17 -13.60 -12.27 27.00
N LYS A 18 -14.15 -11.11 26.64
CA LYS A 18 -14.23 -10.65 25.24
C LYS A 18 -12.86 -10.57 24.58
N TYR A 19 -11.88 -10.01 25.30
CA TYR A 19 -10.52 -9.90 24.79
C TYR A 19 -9.87 -11.28 24.59
N LEU A 20 -10.01 -12.19 25.54
CA LEU A 20 -9.47 -13.55 25.41
C LEU A 20 -10.11 -14.31 24.24
N ASN A 21 -11.43 -14.20 24.06
CA ASN A 21 -12.13 -14.77 22.93
C ASN A 21 -11.63 -14.16 21.60
N MET A 22 -11.39 -12.84 21.57
CA MET A 22 -10.85 -12.16 20.40
C MET A 22 -9.45 -12.67 20.05
N LEU A 23 -8.59 -12.91 21.05
CA LEU A 23 -7.25 -13.49 20.82
C LEU A 23 -7.33 -14.91 20.26
N GLU A 24 -8.21 -15.75 20.83
CA GLU A 24 -8.43 -17.12 20.35
C GLU A 24 -8.93 -17.13 18.90
N GLU A 25 -9.87 -16.27 18.55
CA GLU A 25 -10.37 -16.12 17.19
C GLU A 25 -9.30 -15.57 16.23
N ALA A 26 -8.47 -14.63 16.71
CA ALA A 26 -7.35 -14.11 15.92
C ALA A 26 -6.31 -15.21 15.62
N GLU A 27 -6.00 -16.09 16.59
CA GLU A 27 -5.09 -17.22 16.41
C GLU A 27 -5.63 -18.22 15.39
N LYS A 28 -6.93 -18.53 15.41
CA LYS A 28 -7.59 -19.40 14.42
C LYS A 28 -7.52 -18.83 12.99
N ARG A 29 -7.41 -17.51 12.86
CA ARG A 29 -7.33 -16.79 11.58
C ARG A 29 -5.92 -16.39 11.19
N ASP A 30 -4.89 -16.86 11.92
CA ASP A 30 -3.50 -16.54 11.56
C ASP A 30 -3.20 -17.04 10.15
N HIS A 31 -2.88 -16.11 9.26
CA HIS A 31 -2.58 -16.37 7.85
C HIS A 31 -1.41 -17.36 7.68
N ARG A 32 -0.47 -17.42 8.63
CA ARG A 32 0.68 -18.34 8.59
C ARG A 32 0.22 -19.78 8.83
N ALA A 33 -0.69 -19.98 9.79
CA ALA A 33 -1.28 -21.27 10.08
C ALA A 33 -2.18 -21.72 8.94
N LEU A 34 -3.10 -20.87 8.49
CA LEU A 34 -4.00 -21.13 7.36
C LEU A 34 -3.23 -21.34 6.04
N GLY A 35 -2.21 -20.54 5.77
CA GLY A 35 -1.37 -20.66 4.59
C GLY A 35 -0.70 -22.02 4.49
N LYS A 36 -0.19 -22.55 5.61
CA LYS A 36 0.40 -23.89 5.67
C LYS A 36 -0.66 -25.00 5.59
N GLN A 37 -1.77 -24.84 6.32
CA GLN A 37 -2.85 -25.86 6.36
C GLN A 37 -3.52 -26.04 5.01
N LEU A 38 -3.72 -24.95 4.27
CA LEU A 38 -4.40 -24.92 2.96
C LEU A 38 -3.42 -24.93 1.78
N ASP A 39 -2.12 -25.12 2.03
CA ASP A 39 -1.08 -25.16 0.99
C ASP A 39 -1.12 -23.94 0.06
N LEU A 40 -1.18 -22.72 0.65
CA LEU A 40 -1.34 -21.49 -0.11
C LEU A 40 -0.02 -20.83 -0.51
N PHE A 41 0.97 -20.86 0.38
CA PHE A 41 2.28 -20.22 0.17
C PHE A 41 3.31 -20.71 1.18
N HIS A 42 4.59 -20.42 0.89
CA HIS A 42 5.68 -20.58 1.85
C HIS A 42 6.74 -19.47 1.70
N PHE A 43 7.63 -19.41 2.67
CA PHE A 43 8.85 -18.61 2.66
C PHE A 43 10.07 -19.51 2.75
N GLN A 44 11.17 -19.12 2.11
CA GLN A 44 12.42 -19.87 2.15
C GLN A 44 13.65 -18.96 2.19
N GLU A 45 14.80 -19.53 2.47
CA GLU A 45 16.05 -18.77 2.74
C GLU A 45 16.60 -18.05 1.51
N GLU A 46 16.37 -18.58 0.31
CA GLU A 46 16.88 -18.00 -0.94
C GLU A 46 16.19 -16.69 -1.30
N ALA A 47 15.00 -16.43 -0.73
CA ALA A 47 14.26 -15.20 -0.96
C ALA A 47 13.60 -14.70 0.34
N PRO A 48 14.39 -14.26 1.32
CA PRO A 48 13.86 -13.89 2.63
C PRO A 48 12.92 -12.68 2.53
N GLY A 49 11.68 -12.88 3.00
CA GLY A 49 10.62 -11.87 2.90
C GLY A 49 9.96 -11.75 1.53
N ALA A 50 10.19 -12.70 0.63
CA ALA A 50 9.42 -12.85 -0.60
C ALA A 50 8.55 -14.12 -0.53
N VAL A 51 7.33 -14.03 -1.04
CA VAL A 51 6.33 -15.09 -0.95
C VAL A 51 6.43 -16.02 -2.14
N PHE A 52 6.50 -17.33 -1.90
CA PHE A 52 6.32 -18.36 -2.91
C PHE A 52 4.87 -18.81 -2.90
N TRP A 53 4.11 -18.38 -3.87
CA TRP A 53 2.69 -18.71 -3.99
C TRP A 53 2.50 -20.11 -4.60
N HIS A 54 1.74 -20.96 -3.90
CA HIS A 54 1.30 -22.26 -4.42
C HIS A 54 0.06 -22.10 -5.32
N PRO A 55 -0.33 -23.11 -6.11
CA PRO A 55 -1.41 -22.95 -7.08
C PRO A 55 -2.73 -22.43 -6.49
N GLN A 56 -3.11 -22.93 -5.29
CA GLN A 56 -4.35 -22.49 -4.63
C GLN A 56 -4.22 -21.04 -4.13
N GLY A 57 -3.10 -20.69 -3.50
CA GLY A 57 -2.81 -19.33 -3.03
C GLY A 57 -2.72 -18.35 -4.20
N TRP A 58 -2.09 -18.76 -5.30
CA TRP A 58 -2.02 -17.95 -6.52
C TRP A 58 -3.41 -17.71 -7.14
N THR A 59 -4.29 -18.71 -7.11
CA THR A 59 -5.68 -18.55 -7.57
C THR A 59 -6.43 -17.51 -6.73
N ILE A 60 -6.28 -17.55 -5.40
CA ILE A 60 -6.87 -16.55 -4.51
C ILE A 60 -6.32 -15.15 -4.84
N PHE A 61 -4.99 -15.04 -4.99
CA PHE A 61 -4.31 -13.79 -5.32
C PHE A 61 -4.82 -13.19 -6.64
N GLN A 62 -4.93 -14.02 -7.69
CA GLN A 62 -5.46 -13.58 -8.99
C GLN A 62 -6.93 -13.14 -8.91
N ASN A 63 -7.75 -13.83 -8.12
CA ASN A 63 -9.14 -13.45 -7.89
C ASN A 63 -9.26 -12.09 -7.20
N LEU A 64 -8.38 -11.80 -6.23
CA LEU A 64 -8.32 -10.48 -5.59
C LEU A 64 -7.91 -9.39 -6.59
N ILE A 65 -6.88 -9.63 -7.41
CA ILE A 65 -6.49 -8.69 -8.46
C ILE A 65 -7.64 -8.44 -9.44
N ASN A 66 -8.31 -9.49 -9.90
CA ASN A 66 -9.42 -9.35 -10.84
C ASN A 66 -10.61 -8.61 -10.23
N TYR A 67 -10.90 -8.84 -8.95
CA TYR A 67 -11.91 -8.08 -8.21
C TYR A 67 -11.55 -6.59 -8.17
N MET A 68 -10.31 -6.27 -7.76
CA MET A 68 -9.84 -4.88 -7.67
C MET A 68 -9.80 -4.19 -9.03
N ARG A 69 -9.33 -4.90 -10.07
CA ARG A 69 -9.33 -4.40 -11.45
C ARG A 69 -10.74 -4.00 -11.91
N LYS A 70 -11.73 -4.86 -11.64
CA LYS A 70 -13.13 -4.54 -11.94
C LYS A 70 -13.61 -3.30 -11.19
N LYS A 71 -13.31 -3.18 -9.90
CA LYS A 71 -13.69 -2.01 -9.09
C LYS A 71 -13.04 -0.71 -9.57
N GLN A 72 -11.78 -0.79 -9.96
CA GLN A 72 -11.03 0.34 -10.49
C GLN A 72 -11.54 0.77 -11.87
N ASP A 73 -11.82 -0.19 -12.76
CA ASP A 73 -12.40 0.07 -14.08
C ASP A 73 -13.77 0.73 -13.97
N GLU A 74 -14.67 0.20 -13.13
CA GLU A 74 -15.99 0.79 -12.83
C GLU A 74 -15.87 2.22 -12.24
N ALA A 75 -14.80 2.53 -11.54
CA ALA A 75 -14.50 3.87 -11.00
C ALA A 75 -13.78 4.80 -11.99
N GLY A 76 -13.51 4.31 -13.21
CA GLY A 76 -12.91 5.08 -14.30
C GLY A 76 -11.39 5.23 -14.20
N TYR A 77 -10.70 4.27 -13.58
CA TYR A 77 -9.24 4.21 -13.60
C TYR A 77 -8.75 3.45 -14.85
N LEU A 78 -7.67 3.95 -15.43
CA LEU A 78 -6.97 3.31 -16.54
C LEU A 78 -5.80 2.49 -15.99
N GLU A 79 -5.78 1.19 -16.25
CA GLU A 79 -4.70 0.33 -15.80
C GLU A 79 -3.43 0.61 -16.61
N ILE A 80 -2.32 0.79 -15.91
CA ILE A 80 -0.98 0.95 -16.48
C ILE A 80 -0.04 -0.09 -15.90
N ASN A 81 1.12 -0.24 -16.53
CA ASN A 81 2.23 -1.04 -16.00
C ASN A 81 3.53 -0.29 -16.25
N THR A 82 4.35 -0.13 -15.21
CA THR A 82 5.65 0.53 -15.28
C THR A 82 6.78 -0.46 -15.01
N PRO A 83 7.99 -0.24 -15.56
CA PRO A 83 9.11 -1.14 -15.35
C PRO A 83 9.46 -1.34 -13.87
N ASP A 84 9.89 -2.56 -13.52
CA ASP A 84 10.28 -2.89 -12.15
C ASP A 84 11.69 -2.37 -11.82
N ILE A 85 12.57 -2.29 -12.83
CA ILE A 85 13.95 -1.83 -12.68
C ILE A 85 14.09 -0.51 -13.44
N LEU A 86 14.53 0.52 -12.74
CA LEU A 86 14.64 1.87 -13.24
C LEU A 86 15.99 2.47 -12.84
N ASP A 87 16.50 3.39 -13.69
CA ASP A 87 17.72 4.15 -13.41
C ASP A 87 17.62 4.89 -12.08
N LYS A 88 18.69 4.82 -11.29
CA LYS A 88 18.77 5.42 -9.95
C LYS A 88 18.48 6.92 -9.95
N SER A 89 18.79 7.61 -11.06
CA SER A 89 18.54 9.05 -11.18
C SER A 89 17.07 9.46 -11.05
N LEU A 90 16.13 8.56 -11.42
CA LEU A 90 14.70 8.80 -11.23
C LEU A 90 14.36 8.92 -9.74
N TRP A 91 14.96 8.06 -8.92
CA TRP A 91 14.76 8.01 -7.48
C TRP A 91 15.43 9.19 -6.76
N GLN A 92 16.56 9.67 -7.27
CA GLN A 92 17.20 10.91 -6.81
C GLN A 92 16.30 12.12 -7.06
N ARG A 93 15.85 12.30 -8.32
CA ARG A 93 14.99 13.42 -8.71
C ARG A 93 13.65 13.45 -7.96
N SER A 94 13.12 12.32 -7.60
CA SER A 94 11.86 12.20 -6.85
C SER A 94 12.06 12.28 -5.33
N GLY A 95 13.30 12.40 -4.82
CA GLY A 95 13.63 12.46 -3.40
C GLY A 95 13.42 11.15 -2.62
N HIS A 96 13.15 10.04 -3.33
CA HIS A 96 12.97 8.75 -2.68
C HIS A 96 14.28 8.14 -2.21
N LEU A 97 15.38 8.39 -2.94
CA LEU A 97 16.68 7.86 -2.56
C LEU A 97 17.16 8.43 -1.22
N ASP A 98 16.93 9.73 -0.97
CA ASP A 98 17.32 10.40 0.27
C ASP A 98 16.53 9.88 1.48
N LYS A 99 15.27 9.47 1.27
CA LYS A 99 14.38 9.02 2.36
C LYS A 99 14.40 7.52 2.58
N PHE A 100 14.63 6.74 1.54
CA PHE A 100 14.47 5.29 1.53
C PHE A 100 15.69 4.55 0.97
N GLY A 101 16.82 5.23 0.74
CA GLY A 101 18.01 4.64 0.12
C GLY A 101 18.49 3.36 0.79
N ASP A 102 18.45 3.31 2.13
CA ASP A 102 18.85 2.14 2.91
C ASP A 102 17.87 0.96 2.74
N ASN A 103 16.64 1.23 2.30
CA ASN A 103 15.59 0.23 2.10
C ASN A 103 15.35 -0.09 0.62
N MET A 104 16.25 0.30 -0.28
CA MET A 104 16.13 0.02 -1.71
C MET A 104 17.10 -1.07 -2.14
N PHE A 105 16.62 -1.97 -3.00
CA PHE A 105 17.48 -2.90 -3.73
C PHE A 105 18.11 -2.15 -4.91
N THR A 106 19.43 -2.07 -4.93
CA THR A 106 20.19 -1.45 -6.02
C THR A 106 21.12 -2.45 -6.68
N THR A 107 21.40 -2.26 -7.94
CA THR A 107 22.34 -3.06 -8.72
C THR A 107 23.18 -2.17 -9.63
N ILE A 108 24.37 -2.64 -9.98
CA ILE A 108 25.27 -1.99 -10.92
C ILE A 108 25.49 -2.95 -12.09
N THR A 109 25.25 -2.48 -13.29
CA THR A 109 25.44 -3.25 -14.51
C THR A 109 26.90 -3.19 -14.99
N GLU A 110 27.28 -4.03 -15.96
CA GLU A 110 28.65 -4.10 -16.49
C GLU A 110 29.12 -2.75 -17.08
N ASP A 111 28.20 -1.95 -17.64
CA ASP A 111 28.44 -0.60 -18.15
C ASP A 111 28.46 0.47 -17.03
N LYS A 112 28.57 0.03 -15.75
CA LYS A 112 28.66 0.86 -14.55
C LYS A 112 27.47 1.80 -14.32
N LYS A 113 26.31 1.48 -14.90
CA LYS A 113 25.07 2.19 -14.58
C LYS A 113 24.41 1.62 -13.32
N GLU A 114 23.91 2.52 -12.50
CA GLU A 114 23.22 2.17 -11.27
C GLU A 114 21.71 2.12 -11.50
N TYR A 115 21.12 0.99 -11.19
CA TYR A 115 19.68 0.78 -11.23
C TYR A 115 19.13 0.48 -9.83
N ALA A 116 17.85 0.73 -9.64
CA ALA A 116 17.12 0.31 -8.46
C ALA A 116 15.85 -0.43 -8.85
N ILE A 117 15.52 -1.45 -8.07
CA ILE A 117 14.22 -2.11 -8.15
C ILE A 117 13.21 -1.19 -7.48
N LYS A 118 12.07 -0.94 -8.11
CA LYS A 118 11.10 0.05 -7.63
C LYS A 118 10.59 -0.28 -6.21
N PRO A 119 10.75 0.64 -5.25
CA PRO A 119 10.14 0.52 -3.92
C PRO A 119 8.72 1.08 -3.89
N MET A 120 8.31 1.80 -4.92
CA MET A 120 7.02 2.48 -5.10
C MET A 120 6.69 2.64 -6.58
N ASN A 121 5.40 2.77 -6.90
CA ASN A 121 4.93 2.95 -8.28
C ASN A 121 4.83 4.43 -8.70
N CYS A 122 4.71 5.37 -7.73
CA CYS A 122 4.45 6.79 -7.99
C CYS A 122 5.38 7.44 -9.04
N PRO A 123 6.71 7.29 -8.99
CA PRO A 123 7.58 7.91 -9.99
C PRO A 123 7.34 7.36 -11.39
N GLY A 124 7.04 6.06 -11.54
CA GLY A 124 6.70 5.44 -12.81
C GLY A 124 5.39 5.98 -13.39
N GLY A 125 4.34 6.00 -12.59
CA GLY A 125 3.03 6.54 -12.98
C GLY A 125 3.09 8.00 -13.41
N ILE A 126 3.91 8.82 -12.71
CA ILE A 126 4.13 10.22 -13.11
C ILE A 126 4.84 10.30 -14.48
N GLN A 127 5.77 9.40 -14.79
CA GLN A 127 6.39 9.40 -16.13
C GLN A 127 5.38 9.06 -17.21
N VAL A 128 4.44 8.13 -16.97
CA VAL A 128 3.35 7.83 -17.91
C VAL A 128 2.45 9.06 -18.12
N PHE A 129 2.07 9.75 -17.04
CA PHE A 129 1.27 10.96 -17.14
C PHE A 129 1.99 12.08 -17.93
N ARG A 130 3.32 12.18 -17.82
CA ARG A 130 4.13 13.20 -18.49
C ARG A 130 4.32 12.97 -19.99
N GLN A 131 3.95 11.80 -20.50
CA GLN A 131 4.08 11.52 -21.94
C GLN A 131 3.01 12.29 -22.74
N GLY A 132 3.48 13.09 -23.68
CA GLY A 132 2.63 13.90 -24.54
C GLY A 132 2.07 15.18 -23.90
N LEU A 133 1.38 15.96 -24.72
CA LEU A 133 0.65 17.16 -24.28
C LEU A 133 -0.76 16.75 -23.84
N ARG A 134 -1.09 17.02 -22.58
CA ARG A 134 -2.42 16.78 -22.02
C ARG A 134 -3.19 18.06 -21.85
N SER A 135 -4.44 18.05 -22.21
CA SER A 135 -5.36 19.16 -21.95
C SER A 135 -5.87 19.13 -20.52
N TYR A 136 -6.03 20.30 -19.90
CA TYR A 136 -6.72 20.40 -18.60
C TYR A 136 -8.16 19.87 -18.64
N ARG A 137 -8.75 19.74 -19.83
CA ARG A 137 -10.10 19.17 -20.04
C ARG A 137 -10.15 17.65 -19.85
N GLU A 138 -9.00 16.99 -19.88
CA GLU A 138 -8.88 15.55 -19.64
C GLU A 138 -8.83 15.20 -18.13
N LEU A 139 -8.78 16.22 -17.27
CA LEU A 139 -8.78 16.05 -15.83
C LEU A 139 -10.20 15.91 -15.27
N PRO A 140 -10.43 15.07 -14.26
CA PRO A 140 -9.44 14.26 -13.56
C PRO A 140 -8.99 13.06 -14.39
N TYR A 141 -7.67 12.85 -14.47
CA TYR A 141 -7.07 11.68 -15.13
C TYR A 141 -6.64 10.68 -14.07
N LYS A 142 -7.16 9.46 -14.15
CA LYS A 142 -6.98 8.43 -13.13
C LYS A 142 -6.24 7.25 -13.72
N ILE A 143 -5.15 6.85 -13.09
CA ILE A 143 -4.40 5.65 -13.45
C ILE A 143 -4.26 4.72 -12.25
N ALA A 144 -4.23 3.43 -12.51
CA ALA A 144 -4.01 2.40 -11.50
C ALA A 144 -2.96 1.40 -11.99
N GLU A 145 -2.23 0.80 -11.07
CA GLU A 145 -1.18 -0.16 -11.37
C GLU A 145 -1.14 -1.26 -10.32
N PHE A 146 -1.19 -2.52 -10.74
CA PHE A 146 -0.85 -3.66 -9.89
C PHE A 146 0.66 -3.86 -9.91
N GLY A 147 1.38 -2.90 -9.34
CA GLY A 147 2.83 -2.85 -9.39
C GLY A 147 3.48 -3.70 -8.32
N LYS A 148 4.42 -4.56 -8.74
CA LYS A 148 5.25 -5.33 -7.81
C LYS A 148 6.40 -4.45 -7.33
N VAL A 149 6.43 -4.19 -6.03
CA VAL A 149 7.44 -3.34 -5.39
C VAL A 149 8.32 -4.13 -4.43
N HIS A 150 9.55 -3.66 -4.22
CA HIS A 150 10.53 -4.33 -3.39
C HIS A 150 11.14 -3.35 -2.40
N ARG A 151 11.16 -3.75 -1.12
CA ARG A 151 11.76 -2.96 -0.04
C ARG A 151 12.69 -3.81 0.79
N TYR A 152 13.91 -3.35 1.00
CA TYR A 152 14.86 -4.06 1.84
C TYR A 152 14.53 -3.84 3.32
N GLU A 153 13.50 -4.56 3.79
CA GLU A 153 13.09 -4.55 5.18
C GLU A 153 14.10 -5.35 6.03
N PRO A 154 14.45 -4.87 7.24
CA PRO A 154 15.32 -5.60 8.15
C PRO A 154 14.75 -6.98 8.48
N SER A 155 15.61 -8.00 8.61
CA SER A 155 15.16 -9.39 8.86
C SER A 155 14.30 -9.52 10.11
N GLY A 156 14.62 -8.78 11.18
CA GLY A 156 13.84 -8.79 12.42
C GLY A 156 12.46 -8.13 12.33
N ALA A 157 12.17 -7.43 11.24
CA ALA A 157 10.87 -6.78 11.02
C ALA A 157 9.92 -7.65 10.18
N LEU A 158 10.42 -8.72 9.53
CA LEU A 158 9.60 -9.59 8.67
C LEU A 158 8.55 -10.34 9.48
N HIS A 159 7.31 -10.38 8.99
CA HIS A 159 6.21 -11.01 9.69
C HIS A 159 5.17 -11.60 8.73
N GLY A 160 5.36 -12.86 8.33
CA GLY A 160 4.45 -13.56 7.42
C GLY A 160 4.13 -12.74 6.18
N LEU A 161 2.86 -12.65 5.79
CA LEU A 161 2.38 -11.78 4.70
C LEU A 161 2.24 -10.31 5.12
N MET A 162 2.26 -10.00 6.43
CA MET A 162 2.02 -8.65 6.95
C MET A 162 3.21 -7.71 6.76
N ARG A 163 4.43 -8.23 6.70
CA ARG A 163 5.63 -7.46 6.41
C ARG A 163 6.63 -8.28 5.61
N VAL A 164 6.75 -7.94 4.36
CA VAL A 164 7.51 -8.66 3.34
C VAL A 164 8.48 -7.71 2.62
N ARG A 165 9.42 -8.26 1.86
CA ARG A 165 10.34 -7.49 1.02
C ARG A 165 9.87 -7.33 -0.42
N ALA A 166 8.95 -8.19 -0.87
CA ALA A 166 8.36 -8.13 -2.20
C ALA A 166 6.84 -8.30 -2.11
N PHE A 167 6.08 -7.36 -2.64
CA PHE A 167 4.62 -7.39 -2.62
C PHE A 167 4.04 -6.62 -3.80
N THR A 168 2.80 -6.89 -4.13
CA THR A 168 2.05 -6.17 -5.16
C THR A 168 1.14 -5.15 -4.50
N GLN A 169 1.13 -3.93 -5.01
CA GLN A 169 0.20 -2.88 -4.60
C GLN A 169 -0.83 -2.67 -5.69
N ASP A 170 -2.08 -2.49 -5.30
CA ASP A 170 -3.14 -1.92 -6.14
C ASP A 170 -3.08 -0.39 -6.06
N ASP A 171 -2.01 0.16 -6.56
CA ASP A 171 -1.70 1.58 -6.44
C ASP A 171 -2.47 2.41 -7.45
N ALA A 172 -2.88 3.62 -7.07
CA ALA A 172 -3.63 4.51 -7.95
C ALA A 172 -3.19 5.97 -7.81
N HIS A 173 -3.23 6.68 -8.93
CA HIS A 173 -2.89 8.10 -8.99
C HIS A 173 -4.01 8.88 -9.69
N ILE A 174 -4.46 9.95 -9.05
CA ILE A 174 -5.47 10.87 -9.59
C ILE A 174 -4.80 12.21 -9.86
N PHE A 175 -4.71 12.57 -11.13
CA PHE A 175 -4.26 13.88 -11.56
C PHE A 175 -5.49 14.75 -11.78
N CYS A 176 -5.62 15.83 -11.01
CA CYS A 176 -6.81 16.67 -11.04
C CYS A 176 -6.46 18.13 -10.73
N THR A 177 -7.39 19.05 -11.03
CA THR A 177 -7.29 20.45 -10.63
C THR A 177 -7.59 20.59 -9.14
N GLU A 178 -7.16 21.72 -8.54
CA GLU A 178 -7.42 22.00 -7.12
C GLU A 178 -8.92 21.98 -6.79
N GLN A 179 -9.77 22.46 -7.71
CA GLN A 179 -11.23 22.47 -7.54
C GLN A 179 -11.85 21.08 -7.56
N GLN A 180 -11.20 20.11 -8.20
CA GLN A 180 -11.68 18.73 -8.30
C GLN A 180 -11.29 17.85 -7.11
N ILE A 181 -10.29 18.27 -6.31
CA ILE A 181 -9.71 17.43 -5.23
C ILE A 181 -10.77 16.92 -4.27
N GLU A 182 -11.64 17.81 -3.76
CA GLU A 182 -12.66 17.43 -2.77
C GLU A 182 -13.58 16.32 -3.29
N GLN A 183 -14.07 16.45 -4.52
CA GLN A 183 -14.98 15.48 -5.11
C GLN A 183 -14.28 14.14 -5.36
N GLU A 184 -13.05 14.17 -5.86
CA GLU A 184 -12.29 12.94 -6.10
C GLU A 184 -11.92 12.23 -4.80
N CYS A 185 -11.60 12.97 -3.73
CA CYS A 185 -11.40 12.38 -2.40
C CYS A 185 -12.66 11.69 -1.86
N ILE A 186 -13.82 12.32 -2.01
CA ILE A 186 -15.11 11.73 -1.58
C ILE A 186 -15.39 10.44 -2.37
N LYS A 187 -15.21 10.46 -3.70
CA LYS A 187 -15.40 9.27 -4.54
C LYS A 187 -14.47 8.13 -4.14
N LEU A 188 -13.20 8.45 -3.88
CA LEU A 188 -12.20 7.47 -3.45
C LEU A 188 -12.55 6.88 -2.08
N CYS A 189 -12.95 7.70 -1.11
CA CYS A 189 -13.39 7.21 0.21
C CYS A 189 -14.60 6.27 0.10
N ASN A 190 -15.57 6.60 -0.75
CA ASN A 190 -16.72 5.75 -1.00
C ASN A 190 -16.32 4.42 -1.67
N LEU A 191 -15.41 4.47 -2.65
CA LEU A 191 -14.88 3.27 -3.30
C LEU A 191 -14.21 2.34 -2.27
N ILE A 192 -13.29 2.87 -1.47
CA ILE A 192 -12.59 2.13 -0.42
C ILE A 192 -13.59 1.52 0.57
N THR A 193 -14.55 2.31 1.06
CA THR A 193 -15.56 1.83 2.00
C THR A 193 -16.38 0.68 1.43
N ASN A 194 -16.76 0.76 0.15
CA ASN A 194 -17.52 -0.30 -0.51
C ASN A 194 -16.69 -1.57 -0.69
N ILE A 195 -15.41 -1.44 -1.05
CA ILE A 195 -14.50 -2.58 -1.19
C ILE A 195 -14.39 -3.31 0.17
N TYR A 196 -14.15 -2.60 1.26
CA TYR A 196 -14.04 -3.23 2.58
C TYR A 196 -15.33 -3.90 3.02
N LYS A 197 -16.50 -3.30 2.73
CA LYS A 197 -17.81 -3.92 2.99
C LYS A 197 -17.99 -5.23 2.21
N ASP A 198 -17.55 -5.29 0.95
CA ASP A 198 -17.61 -6.52 0.15
C ASP A 198 -16.78 -7.65 0.79
N PHE A 199 -15.74 -7.31 1.57
CA PHE A 199 -14.94 -8.26 2.36
C PHE A 199 -15.48 -8.50 3.79
N GLY A 200 -16.65 -7.96 4.15
CA GLY A 200 -17.25 -8.12 5.47
C GLY A 200 -16.58 -7.29 6.57
N ILE A 201 -15.87 -6.22 6.20
CA ILE A 201 -15.22 -5.29 7.13
C ILE A 201 -16.08 -4.02 7.19
N ASP A 202 -16.94 -3.94 8.22
CA ASP A 202 -17.90 -2.83 8.35
C ASP A 202 -17.35 -1.60 9.07
N GLN A 203 -16.31 -1.79 9.89
CA GLN A 203 -15.69 -0.71 10.65
C GLN A 203 -14.31 -0.38 10.10
N ILE A 204 -14.22 0.72 9.37
CA ILE A 204 -12.98 1.26 8.85
C ILE A 204 -12.80 2.70 9.30
N VAL A 205 -11.54 3.05 9.59
CA VAL A 205 -11.14 4.43 9.86
C VAL A 205 -10.24 4.88 8.72
N ILE A 206 -10.69 5.88 7.97
CA ILE A 206 -9.89 6.47 6.90
C ILE A 206 -9.12 7.65 7.49
N THR A 207 -7.80 7.50 7.58
CA THR A 207 -6.90 8.59 8.00
C THR A 207 -6.16 9.15 6.79
N GLY A 208 -6.22 10.46 6.62
CA GLY A 208 -5.45 11.17 5.59
C GLY A 208 -4.13 11.68 6.16
N VAL A 209 -3.02 11.45 5.45
CA VAL A 209 -1.73 12.05 5.78
C VAL A 209 -1.47 13.22 4.81
N SER A 210 -1.41 14.45 5.33
CA SER A 210 -1.01 15.61 4.54
C SER A 210 0.51 15.70 4.44
N ARG A 211 1.09 15.18 3.36
CA ARG A 211 2.46 15.51 2.97
C ARG A 211 2.44 16.14 1.60
N PHE A 212 2.84 17.42 1.53
CA PHE A 212 3.13 18.06 0.25
C PHE A 212 4.40 17.42 -0.31
N THR A 213 4.27 16.64 -1.36
CA THR A 213 5.41 16.25 -2.18
C THR A 213 5.45 17.22 -3.36
N TYR A 214 6.40 18.16 -3.34
CA TYR A 214 6.64 19.01 -4.48
C TYR A 214 7.27 18.16 -5.59
N CYS A 215 6.50 17.81 -6.61
CA CYS A 215 7.08 17.47 -7.91
C CYS A 215 7.48 18.78 -8.58
N LEU A 216 8.75 18.89 -8.94
CA LEU A 216 9.28 20.04 -9.67
C LEU A 216 8.48 20.26 -10.96
N ASN A 217 7.66 21.36 -10.95
CA ASN A 217 6.87 21.95 -12.04
C ASN A 217 5.76 21.12 -12.71
N PRO A 218 4.58 21.68 -12.93
CA PRO A 218 3.72 22.52 -12.09
C PRO A 218 2.52 21.80 -11.49
N CYS A 219 2.61 20.47 -11.26
CA CYS A 219 1.54 19.69 -10.65
C CYS A 219 1.77 19.59 -9.15
N ARG A 220 0.95 20.27 -8.34
CA ARG A 220 0.86 19.98 -6.90
C ARG A 220 0.23 18.60 -6.72
N VAL A 221 1.00 17.67 -6.19
CA VAL A 221 0.43 16.44 -5.63
C VAL A 221 -0.10 16.82 -4.25
N VAL A 222 -1.42 16.95 -4.14
CA VAL A 222 -2.09 17.19 -2.86
C VAL A 222 -2.42 15.84 -2.25
N ASN A 223 -1.94 15.59 -1.05
CA ASN A 223 -2.31 14.43 -0.28
C ASN A 223 -3.69 14.65 0.37
N MET A 224 -4.52 13.63 0.47
CA MET A 224 -5.90 13.68 0.95
C MET A 224 -6.10 14.42 2.29
N GLY A 225 -5.07 14.46 3.15
CA GLY A 225 -5.15 15.08 4.47
C GLY A 225 -5.46 16.58 4.49
N ASP A 226 -5.09 17.34 3.46
CA ASP A 226 -5.35 18.78 3.43
C ASP A 226 -6.78 19.13 3.03
N CYS A 227 -7.45 18.27 2.27
CA CYS A 227 -8.85 18.43 1.89
C CYS A 227 -9.80 18.21 3.09
N TRP A 228 -9.45 17.26 3.96
CA TRP A 228 -10.25 16.90 5.15
C TRP A 228 -10.17 17.91 6.28
N LYS A 229 -9.03 18.56 6.51
CA LYS A 229 -8.85 19.56 7.56
C LYS A 229 -9.81 20.76 7.43
N ARG A 230 -10.30 21.05 6.23
CA ARG A 230 -11.22 22.17 6.01
C ARG A 230 -12.68 21.85 6.34
N ARG A 231 -13.08 20.58 6.42
CA ARG A 231 -14.50 20.20 6.53
C ARG A 231 -14.91 19.41 7.77
N THR A 232 -13.99 18.79 8.49
CA THR A 232 -14.32 17.95 9.65
C THR A 232 -13.74 18.52 10.93
N ARG A 233 -14.59 19.20 11.71
CA ARG A 233 -14.24 19.75 13.05
C ARG A 233 -14.20 18.69 14.16
N ASN A 234 -14.49 17.41 13.88
CA ASN A 234 -14.68 16.37 14.88
C ASN A 234 -14.02 15.01 14.57
N ILE A 235 -12.90 14.97 13.87
CA ILE A 235 -12.15 13.73 13.69
C ILE A 235 -10.76 13.92 14.30
N GLU A 236 -10.48 13.19 15.38
CA GLU A 236 -9.15 13.13 15.98
C GLU A 236 -8.18 12.42 15.03
N PHE A 237 -7.09 13.07 14.71
CA PHE A 237 -6.02 12.52 13.89
C PHE A 237 -5.01 11.81 14.79
N PHE A 238 -4.90 10.50 14.64
CA PHE A 238 -3.77 9.76 15.17
C PHE A 238 -2.65 9.74 14.11
N ASP A 239 -1.46 10.17 14.52
CA ASP A 239 -0.22 10.06 13.74
C ASP A 239 0.23 8.59 13.76
N THR A 240 -0.33 7.79 12.85
CA THR A 240 0.10 6.39 12.69
C THR A 240 0.97 6.27 11.44
N LYS A 241 2.25 6.04 11.68
CA LYS A 241 3.25 5.68 10.66
C LYS A 241 2.99 4.33 9.98
N GLU A 242 1.89 3.69 10.30
CA GLU A 242 1.59 2.32 9.88
C GLU A 242 0.16 2.20 9.36
N LEU A 243 -0.02 2.54 8.09
CA LEU A 243 -1.13 2.00 7.31
C LEU A 243 -0.70 1.91 5.84
N LEU A 244 0.27 1.04 5.60
CA LEU A 244 0.50 0.47 4.29
C LEU A 244 -0.29 -0.83 4.24
N PHE A 245 -1.44 -0.81 3.60
CA PHE A 245 -2.23 -2.00 3.41
C PHE A 245 -1.71 -2.83 2.28
N LEU A 246 -1.42 -4.03 2.67
CA LEU A 246 -1.32 -5.20 1.84
C LEU A 246 -2.73 -5.63 1.44
N LEU A 247 -3.06 -5.52 0.18
CA LEU A 247 -3.77 -6.55 -0.52
C LEU A 247 -2.78 -7.28 -1.40
#